data_4692c19dd1329b53cd355633db9a239f
#
_entry.id   4692c19dd1329b53cd355633db9a239f
#
_cell.length_a   1.000
_cell.length_b   1.000
_cell.length_c   1.000
_cell.angle_alpha   90.00
_cell.angle_beta   90.00
_cell.angle_gamma   90.00
#
_symmetry.space_group_name_H-M   'P 1'
#
loop_
_entity.id
_entity.type
_entity.pdbx_description
1 polymer ?
#
loop_
_entity_poly.entity_id
_entity_poly.type
_entity_poly.pdbx_seq_one_letter_code
_entity_poly.pdbx_strand_id
1 'polypeptide(L)'
;MLKILQARLQPYVNCELPDVQAGFRKGRGTRDQIANIRCIMEKAREFQKNIYFWFIDYAKAFDCVDYDKLWKIRKEMGIPDHLTCLLRNLYAGQEATVRTRHGTRLVPNRKRSLSRLYIVTLFI
;
A
#
# COMPACT_ATOMS: atom_id res chain seq x y z
N MET A 1 15.93 6.05 -10.63
CA MET A 1 16.37 5.69 -9.29
C MET A 1 15.29 4.92 -8.52
N LEU A 2 14.09 5.47 -8.30
CA LEU A 2 13.00 4.81 -7.55
C LEU A 2 12.59 3.44 -8.09
N LYS A 3 12.48 3.26 -9.41
CA LYS A 3 12.16 1.97 -10.04
C LYS A 3 13.20 0.87 -9.75
N ILE A 4 14.48 1.24 -9.68
CA ILE A 4 15.55 0.29 -9.35
C ILE A 4 15.44 -0.15 -7.90
N LEU A 5 15.19 0.80 -7.00
CA LEU A 5 15.01 0.53 -5.59
C LEU A 5 13.76 -0.32 -5.33
N GLN A 6 12.66 -0.02 -6.01
CA GLN A 6 11.45 -0.83 -6.00
C GLN A 6 11.72 -2.27 -6.45
N ALA A 7 12.42 -2.45 -7.58
CA ALA A 7 12.75 -3.78 -8.10
C ALA A 7 13.61 -4.59 -7.12
N ARG A 8 14.51 -3.94 -6.39
CA ARG A 8 15.37 -4.61 -5.37
C ARG A 8 14.61 -4.96 -4.10
N LEU A 9 13.59 -4.18 -3.72
CA LEU A 9 12.78 -4.44 -2.54
C LEU A 9 11.67 -5.47 -2.80
N GLN A 10 11.19 -5.56 -4.03
CA GLN A 10 10.05 -6.39 -4.41
C GLN A 10 10.17 -7.86 -3.98
N PRO A 11 11.33 -8.56 -4.10
CA PRO A 11 11.48 -9.93 -3.64
C PRO A 11 11.18 -10.09 -2.14
N TYR A 12 11.73 -9.22 -1.31
CA TYR A 12 11.51 -9.26 0.14
C TYR A 12 10.04 -9.02 0.51
N VAL A 13 9.43 -8.01 -0.11
CA VAL A 13 8.02 -7.69 0.12
C VAL A 13 7.11 -8.82 -0.33
N ASN A 14 7.41 -9.47 -1.47
CA ASN A 14 6.58 -10.57 -1.96
C ASN A 14 6.60 -11.80 -1.06
N CYS A 15 7.69 -12.05 -0.34
CA CYS A 15 7.78 -13.15 0.62
C CYS A 15 6.90 -12.94 1.85
N GLU A 16 6.73 -11.68 2.26
CA GLU A 16 5.99 -11.33 3.49
C GLU A 16 4.51 -11.02 3.25
N LEU A 17 4.15 -10.68 2.01
CA LEU A 17 2.76 -10.37 1.70
C LEU A 17 1.91 -11.65 1.65
N PRO A 18 0.81 -11.70 2.43
CA PRO A 18 -0.09 -12.85 2.39
C PRO A 18 -0.72 -13.00 1.00
N ASP A 19 -1.06 -14.24 0.63
CA ASP A 19 -1.61 -14.54 -0.70
C ASP A 19 -2.94 -13.87 -1.00
N VAL A 20 -3.70 -13.57 0.03
CA VAL A 20 -4.99 -12.86 -0.09
C VAL A 20 -4.83 -11.40 -0.47
N GLN A 21 -3.65 -10.80 -0.26
CA GLN A 21 -3.43 -9.41 -0.61
C GLN A 21 -3.29 -9.22 -2.12
N ALA A 22 -4.17 -8.43 -2.70
CA ALA A 22 -4.16 -8.09 -4.12
C ALA A 22 -3.52 -6.72 -4.40
N GLY A 23 -3.65 -5.78 -3.47
CA GLY A 23 -3.12 -4.44 -3.62
C GLY A 23 -1.60 -4.40 -3.75
N PHE A 24 -1.09 -3.62 -4.73
CA PHE A 24 0.35 -3.47 -5.02
C PHE A 24 1.10 -4.75 -5.42
N ARG A 25 0.41 -5.82 -5.76
CA ARG A 25 1.01 -7.05 -6.30
C ARG A 25 0.96 -7.05 -7.82
N LYS A 26 2.09 -7.41 -8.44
CA LYS A 26 2.17 -7.60 -9.89
C LYS A 26 1.28 -8.78 -10.31
N GLY A 27 0.47 -8.57 -11.35
CA GLY A 27 -0.43 -9.60 -11.88
C GLY A 27 -1.75 -9.77 -11.13
N ARG A 28 -2.02 -8.95 -10.10
CA ARG A 28 -3.30 -8.93 -9.39
C ARG A 28 -3.99 -7.60 -9.60
N GLY A 29 -5.01 -7.59 -10.45
CA GLY A 29 -5.77 -6.39 -10.78
C GLY A 29 -7.09 -6.27 -10.04
N THR A 30 -7.68 -5.10 -10.06
CA THR A 30 -9.03 -4.84 -9.52
C THR A 30 -10.08 -5.73 -10.20
N ARG A 31 -9.91 -6.02 -11.50
CA ARG A 31 -10.81 -6.90 -12.24
C ARG A 31 -10.85 -8.30 -11.66
N ASP A 32 -9.70 -8.85 -11.27
CA ASP A 32 -9.60 -10.19 -10.69
C ASP A 32 -10.30 -10.24 -9.33
N GLN A 33 -10.18 -9.18 -8.54
CA GLN A 33 -10.85 -9.07 -7.24
C GLN A 33 -12.37 -8.95 -7.38
N ILE A 34 -12.84 -8.23 -8.39
CA ILE A 34 -14.28 -8.18 -8.72
C ILE A 34 -14.78 -9.57 -9.13
N ALA A 35 -14.03 -10.30 -9.94
CA ALA A 35 -14.37 -11.66 -10.34
C ALA A 35 -14.44 -12.61 -9.13
N ASN A 36 -13.49 -12.52 -8.21
CA ASN A 36 -13.49 -13.30 -6.97
C ASN A 36 -14.73 -13.02 -6.11
N ILE A 37 -15.10 -11.76 -5.93
CA ILE A 37 -16.31 -11.39 -5.17
C ILE A 37 -17.56 -11.94 -5.87
N ARG A 38 -17.66 -11.83 -7.18
CA ARG A 38 -18.78 -12.39 -7.95
C ARG A 38 -18.87 -13.90 -7.78
N CYS A 39 -17.76 -14.61 -7.88
CA CYS A 39 -17.73 -16.06 -7.68
C CYS A 39 -18.20 -16.45 -6.27
N ILE A 40 -17.81 -15.71 -5.23
CA ILE A 40 -18.29 -15.94 -3.86
C ILE A 40 -19.80 -15.71 -3.76
N MET A 41 -20.30 -14.63 -4.36
CA MET A 41 -21.74 -14.32 -4.38
C MET A 41 -22.56 -15.40 -5.12
N GLU A 42 -22.05 -15.88 -6.24
CA GLU A 42 -22.71 -16.96 -7.02
C GLU A 42 -22.77 -18.26 -6.22
N LYS A 43 -21.66 -18.65 -5.59
CA LYS A 43 -21.63 -19.84 -4.73
C LYS A 43 -22.55 -19.71 -3.51
N ALA A 44 -22.58 -18.57 -2.87
CA ALA A 44 -23.48 -18.36 -1.75
C ALA A 44 -24.95 -18.46 -2.16
N ARG A 45 -25.28 -17.96 -3.35
CA ARG A 45 -26.65 -18.10 -3.93
C ARG A 45 -26.96 -19.55 -4.23
N GLU A 46 -26.03 -20.30 -4.82
CA GLU A 46 -26.18 -21.74 -5.12
C GLU A 46 -26.47 -22.55 -3.84
N PHE A 47 -25.74 -22.25 -2.75
CA PHE A 47 -25.95 -22.93 -1.47
C PHE A 47 -26.98 -22.25 -0.55
N GLN A 48 -27.72 -21.25 -1.06
CA GLN A 48 -28.72 -20.47 -0.32
C GLN A 48 -28.22 -19.93 1.02
N LYS A 49 -26.94 -19.51 1.06
CA LYS A 49 -26.32 -18.93 2.24
C LYS A 49 -26.25 -17.41 2.15
N ASN A 50 -26.56 -16.74 3.24
CA ASN A 50 -26.40 -15.30 3.34
C ASN A 50 -24.93 -14.96 3.53
N ILE A 51 -24.42 -14.01 2.76
CA ILE A 51 -23.08 -13.43 2.91
C ILE A 51 -23.21 -11.95 3.23
N TYR A 52 -22.28 -11.48 4.07
CA TYR A 52 -22.17 -10.07 4.45
C TYR A 52 -20.79 -9.57 4.06
N PHE A 53 -20.72 -8.44 3.34
CA PHE A 53 -19.46 -7.81 2.95
C PHE A 53 -19.23 -6.57 3.81
N TRP A 54 -18.03 -6.46 4.36
CA TRP A 54 -17.59 -5.28 5.09
C TRP A 54 -16.46 -4.62 4.31
N PHE A 55 -16.63 -3.34 3.99
CA PHE A 55 -15.63 -2.55 3.28
C PHE A 55 -15.03 -1.54 4.26
N ILE A 56 -13.72 -1.63 4.45
CA ILE A 56 -13.00 -0.72 5.34
C ILE A 56 -12.13 0.19 4.48
N ASP A 57 -12.40 1.49 4.54
CA ASP A 57 -11.62 2.53 3.87
C ASP A 57 -10.83 3.33 4.90
N TYR A 58 -9.52 3.38 4.75
CA TYR A 58 -8.65 4.17 5.62
C TYR A 58 -8.53 5.59 5.09
N ALA A 59 -9.06 6.55 5.81
CA ALA A 59 -9.14 7.95 5.37
C ALA A 59 -7.77 8.60 5.07
N LYS A 60 -6.70 8.17 5.73
CA LYS A 60 -5.34 8.73 5.58
C LYS A 60 -4.27 7.68 5.80
N ALA A 61 -4.38 6.53 5.12
CA ALA A 61 -3.49 5.38 5.35
C ALA A 61 -2.00 5.73 5.30
N PHE A 62 -1.58 6.55 4.34
CA PHE A 62 -0.17 6.94 4.18
C PHE A 62 0.28 8.06 5.12
N ASP A 63 -0.64 8.92 5.55
CA ASP A 63 -0.30 10.02 6.48
C ASP A 63 -0.13 9.51 7.92
N CYS A 64 -0.77 8.39 8.24
CA CYS A 64 -0.75 7.77 9.55
C CYS A 64 0.41 6.77 9.74
N VAL A 65 1.29 6.62 8.75
CA VAL A 65 2.42 5.71 8.85
C VAL A 65 3.43 6.23 9.86
N ASP A 66 3.69 5.42 10.88
CA ASP A 66 4.78 5.63 11.82
C ASP A 66 6.08 5.12 11.21
N TYR A 67 6.99 6.04 10.89
CA TYR A 67 8.26 5.69 10.25
C TYR A 67 9.16 4.82 11.11
N ASP A 68 9.18 5.00 12.43
CA ASP A 68 10.02 4.19 13.31
C ASP A 68 9.56 2.74 13.32
N LYS A 69 8.26 2.52 13.36
CA LYS A 69 7.66 1.19 13.20
C LYS A 69 7.93 0.61 11.81
N LEU A 70 7.83 1.42 10.75
CA LEU A 70 8.12 1.00 9.39
C LEU A 70 9.56 0.50 9.25
N TRP A 71 10.54 1.22 9.84
CA TRP A 71 11.94 0.81 9.79
C TRP A 71 12.20 -0.48 10.57
N LYS A 72 11.49 -0.69 11.67
CA LYS A 72 11.58 -1.91 12.47
C LYS A 72 11.04 -3.11 11.69
N ILE A 73 9.82 -3.01 11.13
CA ILE A 73 9.21 -4.05 10.32
C ILE A 73 10.11 -4.42 9.13
N ARG A 74 10.72 -3.47 8.46
CA ARG A 74 11.61 -3.72 7.34
C ARG A 74 12.84 -4.54 7.75
N LYS A 75 13.37 -4.30 8.92
CA LYS A 75 14.47 -5.10 9.49
C LYS A 75 14.01 -6.53 9.78
N GLU A 76 12.81 -6.68 10.32
CA GLU A 76 12.19 -8.00 10.58
C GLU A 76 11.94 -8.77 9.28
N MET A 77 11.60 -8.10 8.18
CA MET A 77 11.48 -8.68 6.83
C MET A 77 12.82 -9.09 6.21
N GLY A 78 13.93 -8.95 6.88
CA GLY A 78 15.27 -9.28 6.36
C GLY A 78 15.76 -8.38 5.22
N ILE A 79 15.20 -7.17 5.09
CA ILE A 79 15.65 -6.21 4.08
C ILE A 79 17.04 -5.69 4.48
N PRO A 80 18.04 -5.76 3.57
CA PRO A 80 19.39 -5.32 3.86
C PRO A 80 19.47 -3.87 4.34
N ASP A 81 20.34 -3.62 5.31
CA ASP A 81 20.47 -2.29 5.96
C ASP A 81 20.81 -1.18 4.97
N HIS A 82 21.61 -1.46 3.94
CA HIS A 82 21.93 -0.47 2.92
C HIS A 82 20.70 0.00 2.13
N LEU A 83 19.73 -0.88 1.83
CA LEU A 83 18.49 -0.50 1.16
C LEU A 83 17.58 0.29 2.11
N THR A 84 17.55 -0.09 3.37
CA THR A 84 16.80 0.64 4.41
C THR A 84 17.38 2.04 4.63
N CYS A 85 18.70 2.17 4.65
CA CYS A 85 19.38 3.45 4.77
C CYS A 85 19.10 4.36 3.57
N LEU A 86 19.16 3.84 2.34
CA LEU A 86 18.83 4.60 1.13
C LEU A 86 17.39 5.14 1.18
N LEU A 87 16.44 4.31 1.64
CA LEU A 87 15.06 4.76 1.77
C LEU A 87 14.91 5.81 2.86
N ARG A 88 15.53 5.61 4.03
CA ARG A 88 15.51 6.59 5.11
C ARG A 88 16.04 7.94 4.64
N ASN A 89 17.13 7.95 3.88
CA ASN A 89 17.69 9.17 3.29
C ASN A 89 16.75 9.81 2.26
N LEU A 90 16.03 9.03 1.47
CA LEU A 90 15.02 9.55 0.55
C LEU A 90 13.85 10.22 1.28
N TYR A 91 13.49 9.73 2.47
CA TYR A 91 12.42 10.33 3.28
C TYR A 91 12.89 11.50 4.13
N ALA A 92 14.18 11.56 4.52
CA ALA A 92 14.72 12.53 5.46
C ALA A 92 14.82 13.97 4.94
N GLY A 93 14.75 14.19 3.65
CA GLY A 93 14.94 15.54 3.08
C GLY A 93 13.87 15.93 2.06
N GLN A 94 12.71 15.30 2.13
CA GLN A 94 11.68 15.58 1.13
C GLN A 94 11.00 16.93 1.37
N GLU A 95 11.13 17.80 0.40
CA GLU A 95 10.36 19.03 0.28
C GLU A 95 9.34 18.87 -0.85
N ALA A 96 8.16 19.41 -0.67
CA ALA A 96 7.17 19.44 -1.73
C ALA A 96 6.92 20.85 -2.20
N THR A 97 6.93 21.01 -3.51
CA THR A 97 6.68 22.27 -4.17
C THR A 97 5.29 22.24 -4.80
N VAL A 98 4.46 23.18 -4.42
CA VAL A 98 3.13 23.37 -5.05
C VAL A 98 3.20 24.54 -6.02
N ARG A 99 2.94 24.28 -7.28
CA ARG A 99 2.81 25.31 -8.31
C ARG A 99 1.38 25.83 -8.34
N THR A 100 1.19 27.07 -7.99
CA THR A 100 -0.11 27.75 -8.07
C THR A 100 -0.11 28.74 -9.23
N ARG A 101 -1.30 29.27 -9.59
CA ARG A 101 -1.39 30.35 -10.60
C ARG A 101 -0.63 31.62 -10.20
N HIS A 102 -0.36 31.82 -8.90
CA HIS A 102 0.31 32.98 -8.34
C HIS A 102 1.78 32.77 -7.99
N GLY A 103 2.36 31.62 -8.38
CA GLY A 103 3.75 31.29 -8.11
C GLY A 103 3.98 29.90 -7.50
N THR A 104 5.24 29.62 -7.24
CA THR A 104 5.66 28.34 -6.67
C THR A 104 5.88 28.52 -5.16
N ARG A 105 5.21 27.73 -4.34
CA ARG A 105 5.35 27.74 -2.89
C ARG A 105 5.95 26.44 -2.40
N LEU A 106 7.05 26.54 -1.65
CA LEU A 106 7.60 25.43 -0.87
C LEU A 106 6.67 25.13 0.30
N VAL A 107 6.29 23.86 0.43
CA VAL A 107 5.47 23.41 1.55
C VAL A 107 6.30 22.38 2.31
N PRO A 108 6.62 22.65 3.60
CA PRO A 108 7.37 21.71 4.41
C PRO A 108 6.63 20.37 4.48
N ASN A 109 7.37 19.29 4.35
CA ASN A 109 6.83 17.93 4.33
C ASN A 109 6.34 17.54 5.74
N ARG A 110 5.20 18.06 6.13
CA ARG A 110 4.44 17.52 7.26
C ARG A 110 3.63 16.34 6.70
N LYS A 111 3.93 15.11 7.19
CA LYS A 111 3.21 13.83 6.97
C LYS A 111 2.15 13.92 5.87
N ARG A 112 2.46 13.49 4.63
CA ARG A 112 1.59 13.78 3.49
C ARG A 112 0.87 12.59 2.95
N SER A 113 -0.39 12.88 2.69
CA SER A 113 -1.37 12.17 1.90
C SER A 113 -0.86 11.86 0.48
N LEU A 114 -0.56 10.61 0.22
CA LEU A 114 -0.55 10.05 -1.11
C LEU A 114 -1.79 9.19 -1.24
N SER A 115 -2.80 9.76 -1.91
CA SER A 115 -3.99 9.12 -2.48
C SER A 115 -4.73 8.08 -1.61
N ARG A 116 -6.04 8.19 -1.62
CA ARG A 116 -6.98 7.21 -1.07
C ARG A 116 -6.69 5.83 -1.62
N LEU A 117 -6.20 4.94 -0.78
CA LEU A 117 -6.11 3.53 -1.09
C LEU A 117 -7.28 2.82 -0.43
N TYR A 118 -8.11 2.21 -1.26
CA TYR A 118 -9.17 1.33 -0.79
C TYR A 118 -8.55 -0.04 -0.50
N ILE A 119 -8.41 -0.38 0.78
CA ILE A 119 -8.07 -1.74 1.19
C ILE A 119 -9.39 -2.46 1.45
N VAL A 120 -9.76 -3.32 0.53
CA VAL A 120 -10.89 -4.24 0.74
C VAL A 120 -10.34 -5.46 1.46
N THR A 121 -10.60 -5.56 2.74
CA THR A 121 -10.31 -6.77 3.51
C THR A 121 -11.58 -7.60 3.58
N LEU A 122 -11.56 -8.76 2.97
CA LEU A 122 -12.64 -9.73 3.03
C LEU A 122 -12.41 -10.61 4.27
N PHE A 123 -13.30 -10.53 5.25
CA PHE A 123 -13.41 -11.53 6.30
C PHE A 123 -14.56 -12.46 5.95
N ILE A 124 -14.28 -13.73 5.84
CA ILE A 124 -15.25 -14.82 5.71
C ILE A 124 -15.46 -15.44 7.07
#